data_ce6fa38f0dde2edf47eb806c236c9815
#
_entry.id   ce6fa38f0dde2edf47eb806c236c9815
#
_cell.length_a   1.000
_cell.length_b   1.000
_cell.length_c   1.000
_cell.angle_alpha   90.00
_cell.angle_beta   90.00
_cell.angle_gamma   90.00
#
_symmetry.space_group_name_H-M   'P 1'
#
loop_
_entity.id
_entity.type
_entity.pdbx_description
1 polymer ?
#
loop_
_entity_poly.entity_id
_entity_poly.type
_entity_poly.pdbx_seq_one_letter_code
_entity_poly.pdbx_strand_id
1 'polypeptide(L)'
;MQAPVLVLNATFEPINVTAVRRALVLMLKGVAQAEECHASEVHSSSRAVSVPSVIRLLTYRHIPQQSRALSRKNILLRDRNTCQFCSRALPASELTLDHVMPRSRGGHSSWENLVACCYECNNRKGDRTPEEAGLKLARRPRPFTLHTSRQLMRLIGHKDEKWRKYLFY
;
A
#
# COMPACT_ATOMS: atom_id res chain seq x y z
N MET A 1 -13.30 9.91 15.86
CA MET A 1 -11.88 10.16 15.64
C MET A 1 -11.31 9.04 14.77
N GLN A 2 -11.03 9.31 13.52
CA GLN A 2 -10.54 8.32 12.56
C GLN A 2 -9.22 8.76 11.88
N ALA A 3 -8.44 9.60 12.54
CA ALA A 3 -7.15 9.98 12.01
C ALA A 3 -6.23 8.73 11.96
N PRO A 4 -5.56 8.46 10.83
CA PRO A 4 -4.59 7.38 10.75
C PRO A 4 -3.33 7.74 11.55
N VAL A 5 -2.67 6.74 12.13
CA VAL A 5 -1.42 6.89 12.89
C VAL A 5 -0.33 6.10 12.18
N LEU A 6 0.80 6.73 11.89
CA LEU A 6 1.96 6.08 11.32
C LEU A 6 2.66 5.24 12.40
N VAL A 7 3.00 4.00 12.06
CA VAL A 7 3.75 3.11 12.93
C VAL A 7 5.16 2.95 12.36
N LEU A 8 6.15 3.27 13.18
CA LEU A 8 7.55 3.08 12.88
C LEU A 8 8.11 1.85 13.61
N ASN A 9 9.09 1.20 13.01
CA ASN A 9 9.93 0.22 13.69
C ASN A 9 10.88 0.92 14.69
N ALA A 10 11.54 0.17 15.54
CA ALA A 10 12.58 0.71 16.45
C ALA A 10 13.69 1.48 15.70
N THR A 11 13.93 1.15 14.43
CA THR A 11 14.88 1.80 13.52
C THR A 11 14.32 3.03 12.80
N PHE A 12 13.17 3.58 13.22
CA PHE A 12 12.46 4.67 12.56
C PHE A 12 11.94 4.35 11.14
N GLU A 13 11.99 3.10 10.76
CA GLU A 13 11.49 2.64 9.48
C GLU A 13 9.96 2.55 9.48
N PRO A 14 9.24 3.22 8.56
CA PRO A 14 7.78 3.14 8.51
C PRO A 14 7.33 1.72 8.12
N ILE A 15 6.46 1.14 8.95
CA ILE A 15 6.05 -0.25 8.81
C ILE A 15 4.55 -0.45 8.61
N ASN A 16 3.74 0.46 9.15
CA ASN A 16 2.28 0.31 9.06
C ASN A 16 1.57 1.65 9.29
N VAL A 17 0.28 1.65 9.02
CA VAL A 17 -0.66 2.69 9.42
C VAL A 17 -1.79 2.04 10.21
N THR A 18 -2.15 2.61 11.34
CA THR A 18 -3.18 2.07 12.23
C THR A 18 -4.16 3.15 12.69
N ALA A 19 -5.28 2.73 13.30
CA ALA A 19 -6.22 3.64 13.92
C ALA A 19 -5.68 4.15 15.27
N VAL A 20 -6.06 5.36 15.66
CA VAL A 20 -5.69 5.99 16.95
C VAL A 20 -5.93 5.06 18.13
N ARG A 21 -7.09 4.40 18.20
CA ARG A 21 -7.42 3.46 19.29
C ARG A 21 -6.36 2.37 19.45
N ARG A 22 -5.91 1.79 18.35
CA ARG A 22 -4.89 0.73 18.38
C ARG A 22 -3.52 1.27 18.76
N ALA A 23 -3.17 2.47 18.29
CA ALA A 23 -1.93 3.15 18.66
C ALA A 23 -1.87 3.41 20.17
N LEU A 24 -2.94 3.96 20.74
CA LEU A 24 -3.05 4.19 22.20
C LEU A 24 -2.90 2.89 23.00
N VAL A 25 -3.52 1.79 22.56
CA VAL A 25 -3.36 0.48 23.22
C VAL A 25 -1.91 0.01 23.20
N LEU A 26 -1.18 0.20 22.10
CA LEU A 26 0.24 -0.16 22.01
C LEU A 26 1.10 0.69 22.96
N MET A 27 0.79 1.98 23.09
CA MET A 27 1.48 2.88 24.01
C MET A 27 1.19 2.51 25.47
N LEU A 28 -0.06 2.27 25.83
CA LEU A 28 -0.46 1.87 27.19
C LEU A 28 0.14 0.53 27.62
N LYS A 29 0.36 -0.38 26.67
CA LYS A 29 1.06 -1.66 26.92
C LYS A 29 2.58 -1.52 27.01
N GLY A 30 3.13 -0.32 26.85
CA GLY A 30 4.59 -0.12 26.84
C GLY A 30 5.30 -0.76 25.64
N VAL A 31 4.59 -1.04 24.53
CA VAL A 31 5.15 -1.64 23.31
C VAL A 31 5.60 -0.59 22.30
N ALA A 32 5.01 0.61 22.38
CA ALA A 32 5.32 1.73 21.51
C ALA A 32 5.35 3.05 22.30
N GLN A 33 6.04 4.04 21.77
CA GLN A 33 6.03 5.42 22.24
C GLN A 33 5.57 6.38 21.17
N ALA A 34 5.00 7.52 21.56
CA ALA A 34 4.64 8.58 20.63
C ALA A 34 5.90 9.34 20.20
N GLU A 35 6.07 9.50 18.90
CA GLU A 35 7.11 10.37 18.31
C GLU A 35 6.52 11.72 17.91
N GLU A 36 5.26 11.73 17.45
CA GLU A 36 4.50 12.93 17.08
C GLU A 36 3.07 12.81 17.57
N CYS A 37 2.53 13.90 18.12
CA CYS A 37 1.14 13.99 18.58
C CYS A 37 0.41 15.13 17.89
N HIS A 38 -0.90 14.98 17.70
CA HIS A 38 -1.80 16.09 17.36
C HIS A 38 -1.99 16.98 18.60
N ALA A 39 -2.51 18.20 18.38
CA ALA A 39 -2.88 19.10 19.48
C ALA A 39 -4.12 18.63 20.27
N SER A 40 -4.83 17.63 19.76
CA SER A 40 -6.01 17.05 20.41
C SER A 40 -5.65 15.99 21.43
N GLU A 41 -6.45 15.88 22.49
CA GLU A 41 -6.30 14.89 23.55
C GLU A 41 -7.51 13.96 23.64
N VAL A 42 -7.28 12.76 24.11
CA VAL A 42 -8.32 11.80 24.50
C VAL A 42 -8.28 11.69 26.01
N HIS A 43 -9.43 11.94 26.62
CA HIS A 43 -9.60 11.86 28.06
C HIS A 43 -10.17 10.49 28.44
N SER A 44 -9.60 9.89 29.48
CA SER A 44 -10.21 8.81 30.25
C SER A 44 -10.62 9.37 31.61
N SER A 45 -11.29 8.57 32.43
CA SER A 45 -11.70 8.98 33.80
C SER A 45 -10.54 9.42 34.70
N SER A 46 -9.30 9.04 34.37
CA SER A 46 -8.12 9.29 35.23
C SER A 46 -6.94 9.95 34.51
N ARG A 47 -6.94 10.05 33.20
CA ARG A 47 -5.80 10.55 32.41
C ARG A 47 -6.23 11.21 31.11
N ALA A 48 -5.55 12.29 30.75
CA ALA A 48 -5.56 12.86 29.42
C ALA A 48 -4.33 12.31 28.64
N VAL A 49 -4.53 11.87 27.42
CA VAL A 49 -3.46 11.35 26.54
C VAL A 49 -3.56 12.05 25.19
N SER A 50 -2.46 12.68 24.77
CA SER A 50 -2.39 13.32 23.45
C SER A 50 -2.58 12.31 22.33
N VAL A 51 -3.36 12.67 21.32
CA VAL A 51 -3.63 11.80 20.17
C VAL A 51 -2.36 11.64 19.34
N PRO A 52 -1.79 10.42 19.21
CA PRO A 52 -0.59 10.24 18.44
C PRO A 52 -0.88 10.37 16.93
N SER A 53 0.03 11.02 16.20
CA SER A 53 0.11 11.02 14.73
C SER A 53 1.13 9.98 14.27
N VAL A 54 2.24 9.84 15.01
CA VAL A 54 3.30 8.87 14.73
C VAL A 54 3.68 8.15 16.02
N ILE A 55 3.73 6.83 15.97
CA ILE A 55 4.26 6.00 17.07
C ILE A 55 5.44 5.15 16.57
N ARG A 56 6.38 4.87 17.48
CA ARG A 56 7.53 4.00 17.24
C ARG A 56 7.50 2.81 18.17
N LEU A 57 7.73 1.62 17.63
CA LEU A 57 7.90 0.41 18.43
C LEU A 57 9.21 0.48 19.22
N LEU A 58 9.18 0.08 20.48
CA LEU A 58 10.37 0.06 21.35
C LEU A 58 11.29 -1.11 21.00
N THR A 59 10.74 -2.20 20.47
CA THR A 59 11.50 -3.38 20.06
C THR A 59 11.47 -3.51 18.56
N TYR A 60 12.62 -3.79 17.96
CA TYR A 60 12.70 -4.09 16.52
C TYR A 60 11.82 -5.29 16.16
N ARG A 61 10.98 -5.13 15.17
CA ARG A 61 10.19 -6.21 14.60
C ARG A 61 10.72 -6.52 13.21
N HIS A 62 11.24 -7.74 13.05
CA HIS A 62 11.53 -8.24 11.72
C HIS A 62 10.22 -8.34 10.94
N ILE A 63 10.12 -7.57 9.86
CA ILE A 63 8.98 -7.64 8.97
C ILE A 63 9.40 -8.55 7.83
N PRO A 64 8.82 -9.75 7.74
CA PRO A 64 9.12 -10.63 6.62
C PRO A 64 8.86 -9.86 5.33
N GLN A 65 9.75 -9.97 4.36
CA GLN A 65 9.52 -9.46 2.99
C GLN A 65 8.46 -10.32 2.28
N GLN A 66 7.37 -10.64 3.00
CA GLN A 66 6.28 -11.35 2.39
C GLN A 66 5.64 -10.44 1.34
N SER A 67 5.65 -10.92 0.11
CA SER A 67 4.77 -10.38 -0.91
C SER A 67 3.34 -10.45 -0.37
N ARG A 68 2.58 -9.39 -0.50
CA ARG A 68 1.16 -9.42 -0.13
C ARG A 68 0.47 -10.55 -0.91
N ALA A 69 -0.58 -11.13 -0.33
CA ALA A 69 -1.38 -12.12 -1.04
C ALA A 69 -1.81 -11.60 -2.42
N LEU A 70 -1.64 -12.43 -3.44
CA LEU A 70 -2.06 -12.12 -4.79
C LEU A 70 -3.59 -11.98 -4.82
N SER A 71 -4.07 -10.77 -5.01
CA SER A 71 -5.50 -10.48 -5.05
C SER A 71 -5.76 -9.31 -6.00
N ARG A 72 -7.00 -9.26 -6.56
CA ARG A 72 -7.43 -8.14 -7.40
C ARG A 72 -7.17 -6.78 -6.74
N LYS A 73 -7.57 -6.63 -5.47
CA LYS A 73 -7.37 -5.40 -4.70
C LYS A 73 -5.91 -5.00 -4.65
N ASN A 74 -5.02 -5.94 -4.40
CA ASN A 74 -3.59 -5.66 -4.25
C ASN A 74 -2.92 -5.38 -5.60
N ILE A 75 -3.36 -6.00 -6.71
CA ILE A 75 -2.86 -5.70 -8.05
C ILE A 75 -3.31 -4.30 -8.48
N LEU A 76 -4.60 -3.95 -8.33
CA LEU A 76 -5.08 -2.61 -8.63
C LEU A 76 -4.35 -1.53 -7.83
N LEU A 77 -4.07 -1.83 -6.56
CA LEU A 77 -3.33 -0.93 -5.68
C LEU A 77 -1.87 -0.78 -6.14
N ARG A 78 -1.18 -1.88 -6.48
CA ARG A 78 0.19 -1.86 -7.04
C ARG A 78 0.26 -1.00 -8.30
N ASP A 79 -0.72 -1.17 -9.18
CA ASP A 79 -0.79 -0.50 -10.47
C ASP A 79 -1.47 0.89 -10.38
N ARG A 80 -1.79 1.36 -9.15
CA ARG A 80 -2.38 2.68 -8.85
C ARG A 80 -3.67 2.95 -9.61
N ASN A 81 -4.52 1.93 -9.74
CA ASN A 81 -5.75 1.99 -10.54
C ASN A 81 -5.51 2.52 -11.96
N THR A 82 -4.40 2.13 -12.58
CA THR A 82 -3.97 2.61 -13.89
C THR A 82 -3.84 1.42 -14.84
N CYS A 83 -4.42 1.52 -16.02
CA CYS A 83 -4.25 0.53 -17.08
C CYS A 83 -2.77 0.44 -17.48
N GLN A 84 -2.17 -0.76 -17.42
CA GLN A 84 -0.76 -0.95 -17.72
C GLN A 84 -0.44 -1.00 -19.21
N PHE A 85 -1.46 -0.90 -20.08
CA PHE A 85 -1.28 -0.84 -21.53
C PHE A 85 -1.47 0.58 -22.10
N CYS A 86 -2.53 1.28 -21.72
CA CYS A 86 -2.79 2.64 -22.22
C CYS A 86 -2.50 3.75 -21.19
N SER A 87 -2.07 3.41 -20.00
CA SER A 87 -1.72 4.36 -18.91
C SER A 87 -2.86 5.26 -18.43
N ARG A 88 -4.13 4.97 -18.78
CA ARG A 88 -5.28 5.69 -18.24
C ARG A 88 -5.53 5.29 -16.79
N ALA A 89 -5.64 6.28 -15.89
CA ALA A 89 -6.11 6.07 -14.53
C ALA A 89 -7.64 6.01 -14.54
N LEU A 90 -8.22 4.96 -13.97
CA LEU A 90 -9.64 4.65 -14.02
C LEU A 90 -10.13 4.16 -12.64
N PRO A 91 -11.42 4.32 -12.34
CA PRO A 91 -12.03 3.69 -11.17
C PRO A 91 -11.81 2.18 -11.17
N ALA A 92 -11.71 1.57 -9.98
CA ALA A 92 -11.50 0.12 -9.86
C ALA A 92 -12.60 -0.73 -10.53
N SER A 93 -13.82 -0.18 -10.69
CA SER A 93 -14.94 -0.80 -11.42
C SER A 93 -14.72 -0.92 -12.92
N GLU A 94 -13.93 -0.01 -13.51
CA GLU A 94 -13.64 0.05 -14.94
C GLU A 94 -12.33 -0.66 -15.33
N LEU A 95 -11.65 -1.21 -14.34
CA LEU A 95 -10.43 -1.99 -14.53
C LEU A 95 -10.72 -3.47 -14.39
N THR A 96 -9.98 -4.29 -15.09
CA THR A 96 -9.92 -5.74 -14.96
C THR A 96 -8.49 -6.19 -14.71
N LEU A 97 -8.28 -7.48 -14.50
CA LEU A 97 -6.96 -8.09 -14.45
C LEU A 97 -6.72 -8.89 -15.72
N ASP A 98 -5.52 -8.77 -16.24
CA ASP A 98 -5.08 -9.54 -17.42
C ASP A 98 -3.75 -10.23 -17.13
N HIS A 99 -3.58 -11.40 -17.76
CA HIS A 99 -2.33 -12.13 -17.76
C HIS A 99 -1.44 -11.64 -18.90
N VAL A 100 -0.27 -11.10 -18.61
CA VAL A 100 0.69 -10.66 -19.64
C VAL A 100 0.98 -11.81 -20.60
N MET A 101 1.41 -12.96 -20.07
CA MET A 101 1.41 -14.24 -20.80
C MET A 101 0.06 -14.91 -20.58
N PRO A 102 -0.71 -15.19 -21.65
CA PRO A 102 -2.03 -15.81 -21.53
C PRO A 102 -2.01 -17.17 -20.84
N ARG A 103 -3.08 -17.50 -20.13
CA ARG A 103 -3.20 -18.80 -19.45
C ARG A 103 -3.17 -19.98 -20.41
N SER A 104 -3.79 -19.85 -21.59
CA SER A 104 -3.76 -20.83 -22.66
C SER A 104 -2.35 -21.14 -23.16
N ARG A 105 -1.42 -20.23 -22.94
CA ARG A 105 0.00 -20.36 -23.33
C ARG A 105 0.92 -20.62 -22.12
N GLY A 106 0.39 -21.15 -21.03
CA GLY A 106 1.17 -21.50 -19.85
C GLY A 106 1.40 -20.37 -18.86
N GLY A 107 0.74 -19.22 -19.04
CA GLY A 107 0.85 -18.11 -18.10
C GLY A 107 0.16 -18.40 -16.77
N HIS A 108 0.89 -18.36 -15.66
CA HIS A 108 0.35 -18.57 -14.33
C HIS A 108 -0.09 -17.25 -13.67
N SER A 109 -1.03 -17.36 -12.72
CA SER A 109 -1.42 -16.23 -11.87
C SER A 109 -0.30 -15.94 -10.86
N SER A 110 0.53 -14.95 -11.17
CA SER A 110 1.64 -14.50 -10.33
C SER A 110 1.72 -12.98 -10.34
N TRP A 111 2.50 -12.43 -9.43
CA TRP A 111 2.76 -11.00 -9.37
C TRP A 111 3.42 -10.46 -10.64
N GLU A 112 4.24 -11.27 -11.28
CA GLU A 112 5.01 -10.93 -12.47
C GLU A 112 4.20 -11.08 -13.75
N ASN A 113 3.04 -11.76 -13.68
CA ASN A 113 2.22 -12.05 -14.86
C ASN A 113 0.83 -11.40 -14.85
N LEU A 114 0.37 -10.85 -13.71
CA LEU A 114 -0.93 -10.18 -13.63
C LEU A 114 -0.76 -8.66 -13.59
N VAL A 115 -1.56 -7.96 -14.40
CA VAL A 115 -1.59 -6.49 -14.49
C VAL A 115 -3.02 -5.96 -14.47
N ALA A 116 -3.18 -4.72 -13.99
CA ALA A 116 -4.44 -3.99 -14.13
C ALA A 116 -4.56 -3.47 -15.58
N CYS A 117 -5.69 -3.65 -16.20
CA CYS A 117 -5.99 -3.10 -17.53
C CYS A 117 -7.46 -2.67 -17.66
N CYS A 118 -7.75 -1.73 -18.55
CA CYS A 118 -9.12 -1.40 -18.92
C CYS A 118 -9.73 -2.47 -19.83
N TYR A 119 -11.04 -2.54 -19.89
CA TYR A 119 -11.76 -3.52 -20.72
C TYR A 119 -11.38 -3.43 -22.19
N GLU A 120 -11.19 -2.22 -22.74
CA GLU A 120 -10.78 -2.01 -24.14
C GLU A 120 -9.43 -2.67 -24.46
N CYS A 121 -8.42 -2.40 -23.62
CA CYS A 121 -7.09 -2.99 -23.81
C CYS A 121 -7.10 -4.50 -23.57
N ASN A 122 -7.89 -4.99 -22.61
CA ASN A 122 -8.05 -6.40 -22.35
C ASN A 122 -8.65 -7.13 -23.56
N ASN A 123 -9.76 -6.62 -24.10
CA ASN A 123 -10.41 -7.17 -25.28
C ASN A 123 -9.51 -7.11 -26.51
N ARG A 124 -8.80 -5.97 -26.70
CA ARG A 124 -7.83 -5.84 -27.81
C ARG A 124 -6.68 -6.84 -27.71
N LYS A 125 -6.19 -7.11 -26.50
CA LYS A 125 -5.13 -8.10 -26.29
C LYS A 125 -5.64 -9.51 -26.52
N GLY A 126 -6.78 -9.85 -25.94
CA GLY A 126 -7.34 -11.20 -26.02
C GLY A 126 -6.34 -12.25 -25.54
N ASP A 127 -6.26 -13.34 -26.26
CA ASP A 127 -5.38 -14.50 -25.96
C ASP A 127 -3.98 -14.40 -26.62
N ARG A 128 -3.50 -13.17 -26.82
CA ARG A 128 -2.20 -12.86 -27.39
C ARG A 128 -1.26 -12.28 -26.34
N THR A 129 0.05 -12.33 -26.62
CA THR A 129 0.98 -11.53 -25.80
C THR A 129 0.81 -10.03 -26.09
N PRO A 130 1.27 -9.15 -25.23
CA PRO A 130 1.22 -7.70 -25.48
C PRO A 130 1.86 -7.32 -26.83
N GLU A 131 3.00 -7.92 -27.15
CA GLU A 131 3.76 -7.66 -28.36
C GLU A 131 2.96 -8.06 -29.62
N GLU A 132 2.35 -9.25 -29.61
CA GLU A 132 1.49 -9.74 -30.70
C GLU A 132 0.22 -8.89 -30.87
N ALA A 133 -0.27 -8.28 -29.81
CA ALA A 133 -1.44 -7.39 -29.85
C ALA A 133 -1.07 -5.94 -30.19
N GLY A 134 0.21 -5.63 -30.43
CA GLY A 134 0.70 -4.28 -30.62
C GLY A 134 0.49 -3.38 -29.38
N LEU A 135 0.56 -3.98 -28.19
CA LEU A 135 0.46 -3.30 -26.91
C LEU A 135 1.81 -3.27 -26.21
N LYS A 136 2.07 -2.20 -25.48
CA LYS A 136 3.29 -2.06 -24.69
C LYS A 136 2.93 -1.94 -23.21
N LEU A 137 3.61 -2.71 -22.37
CA LEU A 137 3.48 -2.54 -20.91
C LEU A 137 4.12 -1.24 -20.47
N ALA A 138 3.37 -0.43 -19.73
CA ALA A 138 3.87 0.81 -19.11
C ALA A 138 4.98 0.51 -18.11
N ARG A 139 4.86 -0.61 -17.39
CA ARG A 139 5.86 -1.10 -16.42
C ARG A 139 5.85 -2.62 -16.39
N ARG A 140 7.05 -3.21 -16.21
CA ARG A 140 7.16 -4.65 -15.95
C ARG A 140 6.54 -4.95 -14.58
N PRO A 141 5.55 -5.86 -14.49
CA PRO A 141 4.93 -6.20 -13.22
C PRO A 141 5.95 -6.87 -12.27
N ARG A 142 5.89 -6.48 -11.01
CA ARG A 142 6.78 -6.97 -9.94
C ARG A 142 5.96 -7.33 -8.71
N PRO A 143 6.49 -8.15 -7.79
CA PRO A 143 5.83 -8.43 -6.53
C PRO A 143 5.49 -7.16 -5.75
N PHE A 144 4.36 -7.19 -5.08
CA PHE A 144 3.93 -6.10 -4.19
C PHE A 144 4.62 -6.26 -2.85
N THR A 145 5.79 -5.67 -2.72
CA THR A 145 6.62 -5.72 -1.52
C THR A 145 6.23 -4.62 -0.52
N LEU A 146 6.75 -4.69 0.70
CA LEU A 146 6.65 -3.62 1.70
C LEU A 146 7.22 -2.28 1.22
N HIS A 147 8.20 -2.30 0.33
CA HIS A 147 8.72 -1.09 -0.30
C HIS A 147 7.64 -0.35 -1.12
N THR A 148 6.80 -1.09 -1.82
CA THR A 148 5.63 -0.54 -2.53
C THR A 148 4.54 -0.08 -1.54
N SER A 149 4.41 -0.76 -0.39
CA SER A 149 3.53 -0.33 0.70
C SER A 149 3.96 1.01 1.29
N ARG A 150 5.27 1.31 1.37
CA ARG A 150 5.81 2.61 1.78
C ARG A 150 5.43 3.72 0.79
N GLN A 151 5.41 3.46 -0.50
CA GLN A 151 4.93 4.43 -1.49
C GLN A 151 3.44 4.74 -1.30
N LEU A 152 2.66 3.77 -0.86
CA LEU A 152 1.25 3.99 -0.50
C LEU A 152 1.10 4.80 0.78
N MET A 153 1.92 4.54 1.80
CA MET A 153 1.97 5.35 3.00
C MET A 153 2.34 6.80 2.67
N ARG A 154 3.24 7.03 1.71
CA ARG A 154 3.55 8.37 1.20
C ARG A 154 2.31 9.06 0.59
N LEU A 155 1.50 8.34 -0.17
CA LEU A 155 0.26 8.89 -0.77
C LEU A 155 -0.80 9.20 0.29
N ILE A 156 -0.90 8.41 1.34
CA ILE A 156 -1.79 8.64 2.48
C ILE A 156 -1.25 9.77 3.36
N GLY A 157 0.06 9.80 3.58
CA GLY A 157 0.77 10.76 4.43
C GLY A 157 0.88 12.19 3.89
N HIS A 158 0.49 12.43 2.62
CA HIS A 158 0.44 13.80 2.08
C HIS A 158 -0.50 14.74 2.85
N LYS A 159 -1.42 14.20 3.64
CA LYS A 159 -2.37 14.95 4.45
C LYS A 159 -1.87 15.30 5.85
N ASP A 160 -0.79 14.67 6.33
CA ASP A 160 -0.21 14.92 7.65
C ASP A 160 1.27 15.29 7.50
N GLU A 161 1.59 16.56 7.74
CA GLU A 161 2.95 17.10 7.65
C GLU A 161 3.95 16.40 8.57
N LYS A 162 3.46 15.90 9.72
CA LYS A 162 4.28 15.22 10.73
C LYS A 162 4.86 13.89 10.24
N TRP A 163 4.23 13.29 9.20
CA TRP A 163 4.70 12.05 8.61
C TRP A 163 5.83 12.24 7.59
N ARG A 164 5.99 13.47 7.05
CA ARG A 164 6.92 13.75 5.95
C ARG A 164 8.34 13.33 6.26
N LYS A 165 8.85 13.68 7.44
CA LYS A 165 10.22 13.36 7.85
C LYS A 165 10.51 11.85 7.96
N TYR A 166 9.49 11.00 8.03
CA TYR A 166 9.64 9.54 8.10
C TYR A 166 9.39 8.83 6.76
N LEU A 167 8.74 9.50 5.81
CA LEU A 167 8.32 8.91 4.55
C LEU A 167 9.18 9.31 3.35
N PHE A 168 9.94 10.40 3.47
CA PHE A 168 10.62 11.01 2.34
C PHE A 168 12.16 11.04 2.47
N TYR A 169 12.72 10.19 3.32
CA TYR A 169 14.16 9.90 3.33
C TYR A 169 14.51 8.76 2.42
#